data_8cdaff307fb570ee5bd8dbd09e024b95
#
_entry.id   8cdaff307fb570ee5bd8dbd09e024b95
#
_cell.length_a   1.000
_cell.length_b   1.000
_cell.length_c   1.000
_cell.angle_alpha   90.00
_cell.angle_beta   90.00
_cell.angle_gamma   90.00
#
_symmetry.space_group_name_H-M   'P 1'
#
loop_
_entity.id
_entity.type
_entity.pdbx_description
1 polymer ?
#
loop_
_entity_poly.entity_id
_entity_poly.type
_entity_poly.pdbx_seq_one_letter_code
_entity_poly.pdbx_strand_id
1 'polypeptide(L)'
;RRWVKHTPTVKITDNSRYMLLDFIQGKYRSGSIQSWQKAALILGLLECNDESSHVAAEQAVNDLIDDAGMWKKKPVAVDCGMLSFAVLKAAEDPQAVRPAMDYSIELIRKNVNDYGMISYTGGRDNPEMYVDTLGLTCPFLALYAQVYHDSQCEKLAVAQLRIYHTYGLLAGTALPNHAFNIKSKLPLGVYGWGRGTAWYLIGLVDTYHQLQTPEYQAEVLQWISESAQAYVEYQRTDGGF
;
A
#
# COMPACT_ATOMS: atom_id res chain seq x y z
N ARG A 1 -16.66 -13.45 8.88
CA ARG A 1 -17.52 -12.66 7.95
C ARG A 1 -18.36 -11.63 8.70
N ARG A 2 -19.21 -12.03 9.67
CA ARG A 2 -20.08 -11.08 10.42
C ARG A 2 -19.26 -9.99 11.12
N TRP A 3 -18.11 -10.35 11.69
CA TRP A 3 -17.24 -9.40 12.38
C TRP A 3 -16.65 -8.37 11.42
N VAL A 4 -16.19 -8.78 10.24
CA VAL A 4 -15.65 -7.87 9.21
C VAL A 4 -16.70 -6.84 8.78
N LYS A 5 -17.95 -7.26 8.54
CA LYS A 5 -19.05 -6.36 8.13
C LYS A 5 -19.46 -5.34 9.20
N HIS A 6 -19.22 -5.63 10.46
CA HIS A 6 -19.63 -4.80 11.59
C HIS A 6 -18.46 -4.27 12.41
N THR A 7 -17.23 -4.40 11.91
CA THR A 7 -16.04 -3.89 12.57
C THR A 7 -16.16 -2.37 12.76
N PRO A 8 -16.03 -1.87 13.98
CA PRO A 8 -16.11 -0.44 14.23
C PRO A 8 -14.91 0.27 13.58
N THR A 9 -15.17 1.38 12.90
CA THR A 9 -14.15 2.21 12.26
C THR A 9 -13.46 3.12 13.27
N VAL A 10 -12.85 2.53 14.28
CA VAL A 10 -12.14 3.26 15.34
C VAL A 10 -10.67 2.86 15.34
N LYS A 11 -9.80 3.82 15.63
CA LYS A 11 -8.39 3.53 15.87
C LYS A 11 -8.26 2.78 17.21
N ILE A 12 -7.62 1.61 17.20
CA ILE A 12 -7.32 0.82 18.39
C ILE A 12 -5.82 0.92 18.66
N THR A 13 -5.44 1.17 19.90
CA THR A 13 -4.06 1.04 20.35
C THR A 13 -3.95 -0.20 21.25
N ASP A 14 -2.89 -0.96 21.04
CA ASP A 14 -2.50 -2.10 21.88
C ASP A 14 -1.66 -1.67 23.11
N ASN A 15 -1.25 -0.40 23.15
CA ASN A 15 -0.49 0.15 24.24
C ASN A 15 -1.41 0.74 25.33
N SER A 16 -1.67 -0.05 26.37
CA SER A 16 -2.54 0.33 27.47
C SER A 16 -2.10 1.61 28.21
N ARG A 17 -0.82 1.96 28.18
CA ARG A 17 -0.32 3.19 28.81
C ARG A 17 -0.82 4.46 28.13
N TYR A 18 -1.07 4.40 26.84
CA TYR A 18 -1.56 5.53 26.05
C TYR A 18 -3.05 5.48 25.75
N MET A 19 -3.74 4.41 26.17
CA MET A 19 -5.17 4.22 25.88
C MET A 19 -6.03 5.38 26.39
N LEU A 20 -5.79 5.83 27.62
CA LEU A 20 -6.52 6.96 28.21
C LEU A 20 -6.24 8.26 27.47
N LEU A 21 -4.98 8.52 27.10
CA LEU A 21 -4.59 9.68 26.31
C LEU A 21 -5.22 9.66 24.91
N ASP A 22 -5.20 8.51 24.26
CA ASP A 22 -5.81 8.33 22.95
C ASP A 22 -7.33 8.51 23.00
N PHE A 23 -7.98 8.06 24.10
CA PHE A 23 -9.42 8.30 24.33
C PHE A 23 -9.72 9.79 24.50
N ILE A 24 -8.95 10.50 25.34
CA ILE A 24 -9.09 11.95 25.54
C ILE A 24 -8.87 12.72 24.23
N GLN A 25 -7.89 12.28 23.41
CA GLN A 25 -7.60 12.87 22.11
C GLN A 25 -8.64 12.49 21.02
N GLY A 26 -9.65 11.71 21.36
CA GLY A 26 -10.70 11.29 20.43
C GLY A 26 -10.26 10.36 19.31
N LYS A 27 -9.15 9.64 19.47
CA LYS A 27 -8.62 8.69 18.46
C LYS A 27 -9.53 7.46 18.28
N TYR A 28 -10.46 7.22 19.20
CA TYR A 28 -11.45 6.16 19.10
C TYR A 28 -12.77 6.60 18.45
N ARG A 29 -12.83 7.80 17.88
CA ARG A 29 -14.02 8.28 17.16
C ARG A 29 -14.10 7.63 15.79
N SER A 30 -15.36 7.41 15.34
CA SER A 30 -15.63 6.96 13.98
C SER A 30 -14.91 7.84 12.96
N GLY A 31 -14.29 7.23 11.95
CA GLY A 31 -13.50 7.94 10.94
C GLY A 31 -12.08 8.31 11.34
N SER A 32 -11.62 7.93 12.56
CA SER A 32 -10.23 8.16 12.99
C SER A 32 -9.24 7.12 12.47
N ILE A 33 -9.69 6.08 11.78
CA ILE A 33 -8.83 5.06 11.17
C ILE A 33 -8.06 5.63 9.98
N GLN A 34 -6.86 5.09 9.78
CA GLN A 34 -5.98 5.50 8.68
C GLN A 34 -6.48 4.98 7.33
N SER A 35 -6.05 5.61 6.24
CA SER A 35 -6.45 5.25 4.86
C SER A 35 -6.19 3.78 4.54
N TRP A 36 -5.02 3.25 4.91
CA TRP A 36 -4.68 1.85 4.66
C TRP A 36 -5.56 0.84 5.42
N GLN A 37 -6.07 1.21 6.61
CA GLN A 37 -6.99 0.35 7.36
C GLN A 37 -8.37 0.27 6.67
N LYS A 38 -8.84 1.39 6.10
CA LYS A 38 -10.06 1.40 5.28
C LYS A 38 -9.88 0.58 4.02
N ALA A 39 -8.73 0.72 3.37
CA ALA A 39 -8.38 -0.08 2.20
C ALA A 39 -8.39 -1.57 2.49
N ALA A 40 -7.76 -2.00 3.60
CA ALA A 40 -7.74 -3.40 4.01
C ALA A 40 -9.14 -3.96 4.26
N LEU A 41 -10.06 -3.15 4.82
CA LEU A 41 -11.46 -3.54 4.98
C LEU A 41 -12.15 -3.75 3.63
N ILE A 42 -12.03 -2.81 2.69
CA ILE A 42 -12.64 -2.90 1.35
C ILE A 42 -12.09 -4.12 0.61
N LEU A 43 -10.76 -4.28 0.56
CA LEU A 43 -10.12 -5.43 -0.10
C LEU A 43 -10.55 -6.77 0.51
N GLY A 44 -10.62 -6.84 1.85
CA GLY A 44 -11.10 -8.04 2.53
C GLY A 44 -12.58 -8.36 2.26
N LEU A 45 -13.43 -7.35 2.04
CA LEU A 45 -14.82 -7.55 1.64
C LEU A 45 -14.93 -8.06 0.21
N LEU A 46 -14.08 -7.58 -0.71
CA LEU A 46 -14.03 -8.03 -2.10
C LEU A 46 -13.61 -9.51 -2.23
N GLU A 47 -12.77 -10.00 -1.33
CA GLU A 47 -12.35 -11.41 -1.30
C GLU A 47 -13.42 -12.35 -0.71
N CYS A 48 -14.51 -11.82 -0.16
CA CYS A 48 -15.63 -12.62 0.31
C CYS A 48 -16.56 -12.97 -0.86
N ASN A 49 -16.75 -14.27 -1.12
CA ASN A 49 -17.61 -14.77 -2.19
C ASN A 49 -19.09 -14.70 -1.80
N ASP A 50 -19.59 -13.53 -1.38
CA ASP A 50 -21.02 -13.32 -1.06
C ASP A 50 -21.45 -11.89 -1.38
N GLU A 51 -22.65 -11.78 -1.97
CA GLU A 51 -23.25 -10.53 -2.41
C GLU A 51 -23.29 -9.45 -1.33
N SER A 52 -23.59 -9.82 -0.09
CA SER A 52 -23.68 -8.84 1.01
C SER A 52 -22.31 -8.24 1.39
N SER A 53 -21.21 -8.91 1.10
CA SER A 53 -19.87 -8.36 1.28
C SER A 53 -19.52 -7.40 0.15
N HIS A 54 -19.89 -7.71 -1.08
CA HIS A 54 -19.71 -6.81 -2.22
C HIS A 54 -20.52 -5.52 -2.04
N VAL A 55 -21.80 -5.61 -1.67
CA VAL A 55 -22.63 -4.44 -1.32
C VAL A 55 -22.00 -3.60 -0.20
N ALA A 56 -21.40 -4.24 0.81
CA ALA A 56 -20.70 -3.51 1.87
C ALA A 56 -19.42 -2.82 1.38
N ALA A 57 -18.70 -3.39 0.41
CA ALA A 57 -17.54 -2.76 -0.21
C ALA A 57 -17.95 -1.54 -1.04
N GLU A 58 -19.01 -1.66 -1.85
CA GLU A 58 -19.58 -0.54 -2.62
C GLU A 58 -20.04 0.59 -1.70
N GLN A 59 -20.75 0.27 -0.61
CA GLN A 59 -21.14 1.28 0.36
C GLN A 59 -19.93 1.99 0.98
N ALA A 60 -18.85 1.26 1.27
CA ALA A 60 -17.63 1.86 1.78
C ALA A 60 -16.96 2.79 0.74
N VAL A 61 -17.05 2.49 -0.56
CA VAL A 61 -16.60 3.38 -1.63
C VAL A 61 -17.49 4.63 -1.71
N ASN A 62 -18.81 4.45 -1.68
CA ASN A 62 -19.78 5.55 -1.70
C ASN A 62 -19.61 6.49 -0.51
N ASP A 63 -19.13 6.00 0.65
CA ASP A 63 -18.81 6.84 1.81
C ASP A 63 -17.56 7.72 1.58
N LEU A 64 -16.70 7.35 0.63
CA LEU A 64 -15.43 8.01 0.33
C LEU A 64 -15.48 8.94 -0.89
N ILE A 65 -16.27 8.59 -1.88
CA ILE A 65 -16.37 9.26 -3.18
C ILE A 65 -17.72 10.01 -3.27
N ASP A 66 -17.72 11.19 -3.84
CA ASP A 66 -18.94 11.97 -4.11
C ASP A 66 -19.52 11.68 -5.52
N ASP A 67 -20.67 12.25 -5.81
CA ASP A 67 -21.38 12.05 -7.08
C ASP A 67 -20.61 12.59 -8.31
N ALA A 68 -19.60 13.44 -8.10
CA ALA A 68 -18.69 13.90 -9.16
C ALA A 68 -17.44 13.00 -9.30
N GLY A 69 -17.38 11.89 -8.59
CA GLY A 69 -16.26 10.96 -8.62
C GLY A 69 -15.02 11.44 -7.85
N MET A 70 -15.16 12.47 -7.01
CA MET A 70 -14.07 13.04 -6.24
C MET A 70 -14.03 12.51 -4.81
N TRP A 71 -12.87 12.59 -4.16
CA TRP A 71 -12.77 12.33 -2.73
C TRP A 71 -13.64 13.31 -1.92
N LYS A 72 -14.59 12.82 -1.14
CA LYS A 72 -15.32 13.64 -0.15
C LYS A 72 -14.38 14.30 0.85
N LYS A 73 -13.31 13.59 1.21
CA LYS A 73 -12.19 14.13 1.98
C LYS A 73 -10.91 13.84 1.24
N LYS A 74 -10.33 14.87 0.63
CA LYS A 74 -9.08 14.76 -0.14
C LYS A 74 -7.94 14.22 0.74
N PRO A 75 -7.24 13.17 0.31
CA PRO A 75 -6.04 12.70 0.97
C PRO A 75 -4.91 13.73 0.87
N VAL A 76 -3.98 13.67 1.83
CA VAL A 76 -2.86 14.63 1.92
C VAL A 76 -1.49 13.95 1.96
N ALA A 77 -1.46 12.61 1.97
CA ALA A 77 -0.23 11.83 2.06
C ALA A 77 -0.28 10.63 1.08
N VAL A 78 0.89 10.09 0.76
CA VAL A 78 1.08 9.03 -0.24
C VAL A 78 0.45 7.68 0.14
N ASP A 79 0.14 7.47 1.43
CA ASP A 79 -0.60 6.30 1.90
C ASP A 79 -2.03 6.22 1.32
N CYS A 80 -2.49 7.29 0.68
CA CYS A 80 -3.72 7.27 -0.11
C CYS A 80 -3.68 6.24 -1.25
N GLY A 81 -2.50 5.86 -1.73
CA GLY A 81 -2.36 4.91 -2.83
C GLY A 81 -3.05 3.58 -2.52
N MET A 82 -2.87 3.02 -1.32
CA MET A 82 -3.57 1.78 -0.95
C MET A 82 -5.09 1.95 -0.91
N LEU A 83 -5.60 3.09 -0.41
CA LEU A 83 -7.03 3.37 -0.43
C LEU A 83 -7.56 3.54 -1.85
N SER A 84 -6.80 4.22 -2.71
CA SER A 84 -7.13 4.39 -4.12
C SER A 84 -7.15 3.05 -4.86
N PHE A 85 -6.21 2.15 -4.55
CA PHE A 85 -6.20 0.79 -5.07
C PHE A 85 -7.49 0.04 -4.71
N ALA A 86 -7.87 0.07 -3.43
CA ALA A 86 -9.08 -0.59 -2.96
C ALA A 86 -10.37 0.00 -3.59
N VAL A 87 -10.45 1.33 -3.68
CA VAL A 87 -11.59 2.01 -4.33
C VAL A 87 -11.68 1.65 -5.81
N LEU A 88 -10.56 1.68 -6.54
CA LEU A 88 -10.55 1.37 -7.97
C LEU A 88 -10.90 -0.11 -8.25
N LYS A 89 -10.47 -1.03 -7.37
CA LYS A 89 -10.85 -2.46 -7.46
C LYS A 89 -12.33 -2.72 -7.14
N ALA A 90 -12.92 -1.92 -6.27
CA ALA A 90 -14.31 -2.06 -5.86
C ALA A 90 -15.30 -1.30 -6.77
N ALA A 91 -14.82 -0.38 -7.61
CA ALA A 91 -15.67 0.42 -8.47
C ALA A 91 -16.25 -0.41 -9.62
N GLU A 92 -17.59 -0.45 -9.76
CA GLU A 92 -18.25 -1.08 -10.92
C GLU A 92 -17.89 -0.36 -12.23
N ASP A 93 -17.88 0.98 -12.20
CA ASP A 93 -17.40 1.81 -13.30
C ASP A 93 -16.13 2.58 -12.87
N PRO A 94 -14.95 2.13 -13.33
CA PRO A 94 -13.70 2.83 -13.06
C PRO A 94 -13.68 4.29 -13.52
N GLN A 95 -14.44 4.65 -14.56
CA GLN A 95 -14.50 6.04 -15.04
C GLN A 95 -15.23 6.96 -14.06
N ALA A 96 -16.21 6.44 -13.33
CA ALA A 96 -16.94 7.23 -12.33
C ALA A 96 -16.05 7.72 -11.18
N VAL A 97 -14.99 6.95 -10.83
CA VAL A 97 -14.05 7.31 -9.73
C VAL A 97 -12.77 7.97 -10.25
N ARG A 98 -12.60 8.10 -11.57
CA ARG A 98 -11.38 8.62 -12.18
C ARG A 98 -10.90 9.97 -11.60
N PRO A 99 -11.76 10.98 -11.33
CA PRO A 99 -11.29 12.25 -10.77
C PRO A 99 -10.57 12.09 -9.42
N ALA A 100 -11.04 11.19 -8.56
CA ALA A 100 -10.39 10.89 -7.29
C ALA A 100 -9.05 10.15 -7.50
N MET A 101 -9.00 9.24 -8.48
CA MET A 101 -7.78 8.49 -8.82
C MET A 101 -6.71 9.42 -9.41
N ASP A 102 -7.08 10.29 -10.33
CA ASP A 102 -6.19 11.31 -10.91
C ASP A 102 -5.59 12.21 -9.82
N TYR A 103 -6.42 12.67 -8.87
CA TYR A 103 -5.94 13.44 -7.71
C TYR A 103 -4.89 12.67 -6.90
N SER A 104 -5.12 11.38 -6.64
CA SER A 104 -4.20 10.55 -5.87
C SER A 104 -2.88 10.31 -6.62
N ILE A 105 -2.93 10.10 -7.94
CA ILE A 105 -1.72 10.00 -8.78
C ILE A 105 -0.91 11.29 -8.76
N GLU A 106 -1.56 12.44 -8.90
CA GLU A 106 -0.86 13.72 -8.81
C GLU A 106 -0.20 13.92 -7.46
N LEU A 107 -0.87 13.55 -6.37
CA LEU A 107 -0.31 13.62 -5.02
C LEU A 107 0.92 12.73 -4.89
N ILE A 108 0.86 11.49 -5.38
CA ILE A 108 2.01 10.56 -5.36
C ILE A 108 3.16 11.12 -6.21
N ARG A 109 2.89 11.59 -7.43
CA ARG A 109 3.91 12.16 -8.33
C ARG A 109 4.60 13.40 -7.74
N LYS A 110 3.87 14.26 -7.03
CA LYS A 110 4.44 15.42 -6.33
C LYS A 110 5.40 15.02 -5.21
N ASN A 111 5.24 13.82 -4.66
CA ASN A 111 6.10 13.30 -3.61
C ASN A 111 7.24 12.41 -4.14
N VAL A 112 7.45 12.35 -5.44
CA VAL A 112 8.68 11.77 -6.00
C VAL A 112 9.81 12.76 -5.76
N ASN A 113 10.83 12.29 -5.03
CA ASN A 113 11.98 13.11 -4.64
C ASN A 113 13.06 13.18 -5.73
N ASP A 114 14.14 13.91 -5.47
CA ASP A 114 15.22 14.12 -6.43
C ASP A 114 16.04 12.84 -6.74
N TYR A 115 15.82 11.76 -5.98
CA TYR A 115 16.38 10.41 -6.22
C TYR A 115 15.44 9.47 -6.98
N GLY A 116 14.28 9.95 -7.41
CA GLY A 116 13.26 9.16 -8.08
C GLY A 116 12.44 8.26 -7.15
N MET A 117 12.58 8.41 -5.83
CA MET A 117 11.84 7.64 -4.83
C MET A 117 10.58 8.38 -4.39
N ILE A 118 9.49 7.66 -4.17
CA ILE A 118 8.28 8.20 -3.55
C ILE A 118 8.58 8.41 -2.06
N SER A 119 8.57 9.66 -1.61
CA SER A 119 8.87 10.02 -0.24
C SER A 119 7.63 9.87 0.64
N TYR A 120 7.71 9.04 1.67
CA TYR A 120 6.67 8.91 2.68
C TYR A 120 6.68 10.08 3.67
N THR A 121 7.88 10.54 4.03
CA THR A 121 8.12 11.66 4.94
C THR A 121 9.30 12.48 4.45
N GLY A 122 9.30 13.78 4.73
CA GLY A 122 10.41 14.66 4.39
C GLY A 122 10.22 15.41 3.06
N GLY A 123 11.24 16.19 2.68
CA GLY A 123 11.28 17.02 1.48
C GLY A 123 11.79 16.30 0.24
N ARG A 124 11.92 17.03 -0.88
CA ARG A 124 12.41 16.50 -2.15
C ARG A 124 13.86 16.00 -2.10
N ASP A 125 14.65 16.50 -1.18
CA ASP A 125 16.05 16.12 -0.96
C ASP A 125 16.22 14.96 0.05
N ASN A 126 15.11 14.42 0.59
CA ASN A 126 15.16 13.32 1.54
C ASN A 126 15.72 12.04 0.87
N PRO A 127 16.88 11.52 1.32
CA PRO A 127 17.51 10.36 0.73
C PRO A 127 16.95 9.02 1.24
N GLU A 128 15.90 9.03 2.06
CA GLU A 128 15.37 7.83 2.72
C GLU A 128 14.15 7.26 2.00
N MET A 129 14.12 5.94 1.88
CA MET A 129 12.97 5.20 1.39
C MET A 129 12.51 4.17 2.42
N TYR A 130 11.25 4.18 2.72
CA TYR A 130 10.60 3.27 3.68
C TYR A 130 9.90 2.14 2.94
N VAL A 131 9.99 0.91 3.48
CA VAL A 131 9.39 -0.29 2.89
C VAL A 131 7.87 -0.17 2.76
N ASP A 132 7.23 0.51 3.70
CA ASP A 132 5.78 0.74 3.70
C ASP A 132 5.32 1.41 2.40
N THR A 133 6.13 2.32 1.83
CA THR A 133 5.79 3.05 0.60
C THR A 133 5.50 2.13 -0.56
N LEU A 134 6.17 0.97 -0.64
CA LEU A 134 5.97 0.00 -1.72
C LEU A 134 4.55 -0.56 -1.73
N GLY A 135 4.12 -1.14 -0.60
CA GLY A 135 2.77 -1.67 -0.47
C GLY A 135 1.68 -0.61 -0.50
N LEU A 136 2.01 0.61 -0.07
CA LEU A 136 1.06 1.73 -0.08
C LEU A 136 0.85 2.34 -1.46
N THR A 137 1.82 2.26 -2.38
CA THR A 137 1.75 3.03 -3.65
C THR A 137 1.88 2.19 -4.92
N CYS A 138 2.76 1.17 -4.95
CA CYS A 138 3.06 0.46 -6.19
C CYS A 138 1.87 -0.31 -6.78
N PRO A 139 1.03 -1.01 -5.98
CA PRO A 139 -0.16 -1.67 -6.52
C PRO A 139 -1.13 -0.71 -7.19
N PHE A 140 -1.34 0.46 -6.58
CA PHE A 140 -2.21 1.48 -7.14
C PHE A 140 -1.66 2.07 -8.45
N LEU A 141 -0.37 2.39 -8.49
CA LEU A 141 0.29 2.90 -9.69
C LEU A 141 0.14 1.92 -10.86
N ALA A 142 0.33 0.63 -10.61
CA ALA A 142 0.20 -0.41 -11.64
C ALA A 142 -1.26 -0.60 -12.08
N LEU A 143 -2.22 -0.65 -11.15
CA LEU A 143 -3.64 -0.75 -11.47
C LEU A 143 -4.15 0.49 -12.23
N TYR A 144 -3.74 1.69 -11.82
CA TYR A 144 -4.07 2.92 -12.52
C TYR A 144 -3.54 2.89 -13.97
N ALA A 145 -2.30 2.44 -14.15
CA ALA A 145 -1.69 2.27 -15.48
C ALA A 145 -2.50 1.31 -16.36
N GLN A 146 -2.92 0.19 -15.81
CA GLN A 146 -3.74 -0.81 -16.50
C GLN A 146 -5.10 -0.24 -16.92
N VAL A 147 -5.82 0.39 -15.98
CA VAL A 147 -7.20 0.85 -16.18
C VAL A 147 -7.28 2.09 -17.08
N TYR A 148 -6.35 3.03 -16.92
CA TYR A 148 -6.38 4.32 -17.61
C TYR A 148 -5.30 4.48 -18.69
N HIS A 149 -4.54 3.41 -18.97
CA HIS A 149 -3.51 3.36 -20.03
C HIS A 149 -2.37 4.37 -19.83
N ASP A 150 -1.95 4.58 -18.56
CA ASP A 150 -0.82 5.46 -18.22
C ASP A 150 0.46 4.67 -17.94
N SER A 151 1.23 4.39 -18.99
CA SER A 151 2.49 3.63 -18.89
C SER A 151 3.56 4.28 -17.98
N GLN A 152 3.46 5.57 -17.71
CA GLN A 152 4.38 6.24 -16.79
C GLN A 152 4.11 5.83 -15.33
N CYS A 153 2.86 5.54 -14.97
CA CYS A 153 2.53 5.00 -13.66
C CYS A 153 3.08 3.58 -13.48
N GLU A 154 2.96 2.71 -14.48
CA GLU A 154 3.55 1.37 -14.45
C GLU A 154 5.07 1.44 -14.28
N LYS A 155 5.73 2.27 -15.09
CA LYS A 155 7.18 2.51 -14.99
C LYS A 155 7.58 3.02 -13.61
N LEU A 156 6.81 3.94 -13.03
CA LEU A 156 7.09 4.47 -11.69
C LEU A 156 6.96 3.40 -10.62
N ALA A 157 5.92 2.53 -10.68
CA ALA A 157 5.74 1.43 -9.75
C ALA A 157 6.94 0.48 -9.75
N VAL A 158 7.34 0.01 -10.93
CA VAL A 158 8.48 -0.92 -11.07
C VAL A 158 9.79 -0.25 -10.65
N ALA A 159 9.98 1.04 -10.94
CA ALA A 159 11.16 1.78 -10.50
C ALA A 159 11.29 1.81 -8.97
N GLN A 160 10.17 2.00 -8.23
CA GLN A 160 10.21 1.95 -6.77
C GLN A 160 10.62 0.57 -6.25
N LEU A 161 10.01 -0.48 -6.80
CA LEU A 161 10.33 -1.86 -6.43
C LEU A 161 11.81 -2.17 -6.72
N ARG A 162 12.30 -1.78 -7.89
CA ARG A 162 13.70 -1.99 -8.31
C ARG A 162 14.70 -1.28 -7.42
N ILE A 163 14.44 -0.02 -7.06
CA ILE A 163 15.28 0.74 -6.14
C ILE A 163 15.33 0.03 -4.79
N TYR A 164 14.17 -0.40 -4.28
CA TYR A 164 14.11 -1.05 -2.98
C TYR A 164 14.76 -2.44 -3.00
N HIS A 165 14.53 -3.22 -4.05
CA HIS A 165 15.18 -4.52 -4.24
C HIS A 165 16.71 -4.40 -4.26
N THR A 166 17.21 -3.32 -4.86
CA THR A 166 18.67 -3.09 -4.97
C THR A 166 19.31 -2.63 -3.67
N TYR A 167 18.64 -1.78 -2.88
CA TYR A 167 19.26 -1.09 -1.74
C TYR A 167 18.57 -1.33 -0.40
N GLY A 168 17.33 -1.78 -0.40
CA GLY A 168 16.49 -1.90 0.79
C GLY A 168 16.52 -3.28 1.44
N LEU A 169 17.13 -4.29 0.81
CA LEU A 169 17.22 -5.63 1.36
C LEU A 169 18.49 -5.81 2.20
N LEU A 170 18.42 -6.69 3.19
CA LEU A 170 19.59 -7.12 3.93
C LEU A 170 20.50 -7.92 2.99
N ALA A 171 21.78 -7.54 2.94
CA ALA A 171 22.74 -8.10 1.99
C ALA A 171 22.79 -9.65 2.05
N GLY A 172 22.68 -10.27 0.90
CA GLY A 172 22.70 -11.73 0.76
C GLY A 172 21.39 -12.43 1.16
N THR A 173 20.32 -11.68 1.40
CA THR A 173 19.00 -12.20 1.72
C THR A 173 17.91 -11.46 0.94
N ALA A 174 16.67 -11.94 1.00
CA ALA A 174 15.51 -11.20 0.51
C ALA A 174 14.69 -10.53 1.64
N LEU A 175 15.29 -10.36 2.83
CA LEU A 175 14.65 -9.72 3.97
C LEU A 175 14.71 -8.20 3.82
N PRO A 176 13.56 -7.49 3.81
CA PRO A 176 13.57 -6.05 3.76
C PRO A 176 14.02 -5.43 5.09
N ASN A 177 14.85 -4.40 5.01
CA ASN A 177 15.03 -3.46 6.10
C ASN A 177 13.77 -2.59 6.25
N HIS A 178 13.61 -1.90 7.38
CA HIS A 178 12.50 -0.95 7.54
C HIS A 178 12.61 0.22 6.55
N ALA A 179 13.85 0.69 6.35
CA ALA A 179 14.16 1.74 5.38
C ALA A 179 15.63 1.64 4.95
N PHE A 180 16.01 2.43 3.98
CA PHE A 180 17.40 2.65 3.62
C PHE A 180 17.64 4.11 3.22
N ASN A 181 18.93 4.53 3.24
CA ASN A 181 19.36 5.83 2.76
C ASN A 181 20.16 5.64 1.46
N ILE A 182 19.67 6.22 0.36
CA ILE A 182 20.25 6.04 -0.97
C ILE A 182 21.64 6.68 -1.12
N LYS A 183 21.93 7.75 -0.39
CA LYS A 183 23.23 8.43 -0.43
C LYS A 183 24.31 7.60 0.25
N SER A 184 24.04 7.16 1.48
CA SER A 184 25.00 6.38 2.26
C SER A 184 24.98 4.90 1.92
N LYS A 185 23.92 4.41 1.23
CA LYS A 185 23.63 3.00 0.95
C LYS A 185 23.54 2.14 2.23
N LEU A 186 23.15 2.78 3.34
CA LEU A 186 23.02 2.12 4.63
C LEU A 186 21.56 1.79 4.93
N PRO A 187 21.30 0.61 5.52
CA PRO A 187 19.98 0.29 6.05
C PRO A 187 19.65 1.19 7.24
N LEU A 188 18.36 1.44 7.42
CA LEU A 188 17.80 2.21 8.53
C LEU A 188 16.75 1.36 9.23
N GLY A 189 16.70 1.48 10.56
CA GLY A 189 15.78 0.71 11.38
C GLY A 189 16.17 -0.76 11.49
N VAL A 190 15.16 -1.63 11.57
CA VAL A 190 15.35 -3.08 11.80
C VAL A 190 15.01 -3.88 10.54
N TYR A 191 15.66 -5.02 10.38
CA TYR A 191 15.27 -6.07 9.43
C TYR A 191 14.45 -7.15 10.15
N GLY A 192 13.78 -8.00 9.39
CA GLY A 192 12.93 -9.06 9.94
C GLY A 192 11.69 -8.57 10.68
N TRP A 193 11.29 -7.32 10.47
CA TRP A 193 10.06 -6.77 10.98
C TRP A 193 8.88 -7.25 10.14
N GLY A 194 8.04 -8.14 10.72
CA GLY A 194 6.98 -8.84 9.99
C GLY A 194 6.04 -7.93 9.21
N ARG A 195 5.65 -6.76 9.77
CA ARG A 195 4.83 -5.78 9.04
C ARG A 195 5.57 -5.17 7.84
N GLY A 196 6.87 -4.89 7.97
CA GLY A 196 7.69 -4.41 6.86
C GLY A 196 7.80 -5.45 5.75
N THR A 197 7.99 -6.71 6.13
CA THR A 197 7.98 -7.85 5.20
C THR A 197 6.64 -7.95 4.48
N ALA A 198 5.52 -7.80 5.20
CA ALA A 198 4.19 -7.79 4.59
C ALA A 198 4.02 -6.64 3.58
N TRP A 199 4.47 -5.42 3.90
CA TRP A 199 4.43 -4.29 2.95
C TRP A 199 5.26 -4.52 1.70
N TYR A 200 6.44 -5.16 1.85
CA TYR A 200 7.27 -5.53 0.71
C TYR A 200 6.57 -6.55 -0.20
N LEU A 201 6.01 -7.61 0.38
CA LEU A 201 5.29 -8.65 -0.36
C LEU A 201 4.03 -8.12 -1.03
N ILE A 202 3.22 -7.30 -0.35
CA ILE A 202 2.06 -6.62 -0.95
C ILE A 202 2.52 -5.76 -2.14
N GLY A 203 3.61 -5.00 -1.95
CA GLY A 203 4.20 -4.20 -3.02
C GLY A 203 4.59 -5.03 -4.24
N LEU A 204 5.18 -6.20 -4.05
CA LEU A 204 5.57 -7.09 -5.14
C LEU A 204 4.35 -7.78 -5.79
N VAL A 205 3.56 -8.50 -5.00
CA VAL A 205 2.53 -9.42 -5.50
C VAL A 205 1.36 -8.65 -6.11
N ASP A 206 0.83 -7.65 -5.40
CA ASP A 206 -0.30 -6.88 -5.90
C ASP A 206 0.09 -6.02 -7.11
N THR A 207 1.34 -5.53 -7.16
CA THR A 207 1.84 -4.83 -8.35
C THR A 207 1.96 -5.81 -9.53
N TYR A 208 2.57 -6.98 -9.34
CA TYR A 208 2.75 -8.00 -10.38
C TYR A 208 1.43 -8.32 -11.10
N HIS A 209 0.36 -8.50 -10.34
CA HIS A 209 -0.96 -8.83 -10.89
C HIS A 209 -1.57 -7.72 -11.76
N GLN A 210 -1.08 -6.50 -11.67
CA GLN A 210 -1.60 -5.36 -12.44
C GLN A 210 -0.68 -4.96 -13.61
N LEU A 211 0.56 -5.47 -13.66
CA LEU A 211 1.51 -5.14 -14.72
C LEU A 211 1.03 -5.64 -16.09
N GLN A 212 1.25 -4.83 -17.12
CA GLN A 212 0.91 -5.13 -18.51
C GLN A 212 2.15 -5.41 -19.38
N THR A 213 3.31 -4.83 -18.99
CA THR A 213 4.57 -4.97 -19.72
C THR A 213 5.26 -6.29 -19.35
N PRO A 214 5.48 -7.23 -20.32
CA PRO A 214 6.02 -8.56 -20.03
C PRO A 214 7.40 -8.54 -19.35
N GLU A 215 8.25 -7.59 -19.71
CA GLU A 215 9.58 -7.43 -19.13
C GLU A 215 9.49 -7.05 -17.65
N TYR A 216 8.55 -6.19 -17.28
CA TYR A 216 8.30 -5.82 -15.88
C TYR A 216 7.69 -6.97 -15.09
N GLN A 217 6.77 -7.73 -15.71
CA GLN A 217 6.22 -8.94 -15.09
C GLN A 217 7.32 -9.97 -14.79
N ALA A 218 8.21 -10.23 -15.75
CA ALA A 218 9.30 -11.17 -15.56
C ALA A 218 10.25 -10.75 -14.43
N GLU A 219 10.61 -9.46 -14.39
CA GLU A 219 11.49 -8.89 -13.36
C GLU A 219 10.86 -9.00 -11.96
N VAL A 220 9.61 -8.56 -11.80
CA VAL A 220 8.93 -8.60 -10.50
C VAL A 220 8.66 -10.04 -10.05
N LEU A 221 8.31 -10.94 -10.97
CA LEU A 221 8.14 -12.37 -10.67
C LEU A 221 9.44 -13.01 -10.15
N GLN A 222 10.59 -12.61 -10.70
CA GLN A 222 11.88 -13.06 -10.18
C GLN A 222 12.05 -12.62 -8.72
N TRP A 223 11.79 -11.37 -8.36
CA TRP A 223 11.90 -10.87 -6.99
C TRP A 223 10.91 -11.55 -6.03
N ILE A 224 9.69 -11.86 -6.49
CA ILE A 224 8.72 -12.65 -5.72
C ILE A 224 9.30 -14.04 -5.43
N SER A 225 9.88 -14.70 -6.44
CA SER A 225 10.44 -16.03 -6.32
C SER A 225 11.64 -16.07 -5.35
N GLU A 226 12.54 -15.09 -5.45
CA GLU A 226 13.69 -14.94 -4.54
C GLU A 226 13.21 -14.73 -3.09
N SER A 227 12.19 -13.88 -2.90
CA SER A 227 11.60 -13.64 -1.58
C SER A 227 10.95 -14.90 -1.00
N ALA A 228 10.17 -15.61 -1.82
CA ALA A 228 9.51 -16.84 -1.38
C ALA A 228 10.52 -17.92 -0.95
N GLN A 229 11.60 -18.11 -1.72
CA GLN A 229 12.67 -19.04 -1.39
C GLN A 229 13.34 -18.66 -0.07
N ALA A 230 13.70 -17.38 0.12
CA ALA A 230 14.31 -16.92 1.35
C ALA A 230 13.40 -17.09 2.56
N TYR A 231 12.10 -16.80 2.44
CA TYR A 231 11.18 -16.87 3.58
C TYR A 231 10.90 -18.29 4.02
N VAL A 232 10.89 -19.28 3.12
CA VAL A 232 10.77 -20.70 3.49
C VAL A 232 11.87 -21.12 4.47
N GLU A 233 13.09 -20.58 4.34
CA GLU A 233 14.19 -20.89 5.25
C GLU A 233 13.98 -20.36 6.69
N TYR A 234 13.14 -19.34 6.86
CA TYR A 234 12.80 -18.77 8.16
C TYR A 234 11.51 -19.35 8.76
N GLN A 235 10.82 -20.19 8.01
CA GLN A 235 9.59 -20.80 8.51
C GLN A 235 9.89 -21.83 9.58
N ARG A 236 9.21 -21.70 10.71
CA ARG A 236 9.30 -22.64 11.84
C ARG A 236 8.65 -23.98 11.47
N THR A 237 9.00 -25.02 12.21
CA THR A 237 8.44 -26.36 12.03
C THR A 237 6.93 -26.44 12.26
N ASP A 238 6.36 -25.49 13.00
CA ASP A 238 4.91 -25.35 13.21
C ASP A 238 4.20 -24.53 12.11
N GLY A 239 4.92 -24.10 11.07
CA GLY A 239 4.42 -23.30 9.97
C GLY A 239 4.39 -21.79 10.24
N GLY A 240 4.74 -21.33 11.42
CA GLY A 240 4.87 -19.91 11.78
C GLY A 240 6.20 -19.30 11.31
N PHE A 241 6.27 -17.97 11.42
CA PHE A 241 7.48 -17.17 11.18
C PHE A 241 7.94 -16.47 12.45
#